data_964b63aed723f150f0f36783f24ae7d9
#
_entry.id   964b63aed723f150f0f36783f24ae7d9
#
_cell.length_a   1.000
_cell.length_b   1.000
_cell.length_c   1.000
_cell.angle_alpha   90.00
_cell.angle_beta   90.00
_cell.angle_gamma   90.00
#
_symmetry.space_group_name_H-M   'P 1'
#
loop_
_entity.id
_entity.type
_entity.pdbx_description
1 polymer ?
#
loop_
_entity_poly.entity_id
_entity_poly.type
_entity_poly.pdbx_seq_one_letter_code
_entity_poly.pdbx_strand_id
1 'polypeptide(L)'
;MRILLTGANGYIGKRLLPKLLEQGHEVVCCIRDKKRFPTEGFYNNPNITVYEIDFLKDYSQTSQLPQIDAAYYLIHSMSDNSSHFEKLEELSAKNFVKLVQDVKPKQIIYLGGITNKEILSKHLASRKRVEEVLRESGIPVTSLKAGIIVGSGSSSFEIIRDLVEKLPVMVTPKWLNTKTQPIAISNVLEYLTGVLGREETFNNSYDIGGPDVLTYKQMLLQFAEVRGLKRFILTIPVMTPKISSYWLYFITNTSFKLASNLVNSMKVEVVAKDNDLRDILKIQSISYKDAVKLAFQNIEQNSVVSSWKDSLSSSYKDNSLFDHIHVPTNGCFIDKRIKPIYADVEQVLENIWSVGGERGWYYANWLWSLRGFLDKVFGGVGLRRGRTNNTIINAGDTLDFWRVLVADKNNKRLLLYAEMKLPGEAWLEFKINQKEGKHYLEQCATFRPKGLLGRLYWYVLWPVHYFVFNGMAKNVASY
;
A
#
# COMPACT_ATOMS: atom_id res chain seq x y z
N MET A 1 14.28 -14.60 21.14
CA MET A 1 14.83 -14.98 19.83
C MET A 1 15.16 -13.73 19.05
N ARG A 2 16.18 -13.80 18.19
CA ARG A 2 16.46 -12.71 17.23
C ARG A 2 15.89 -13.06 15.87
N ILE A 3 14.98 -12.24 15.37
CA ILE A 3 14.15 -12.54 14.23
C ILE A 3 14.44 -11.58 13.06
N LEU A 4 14.74 -12.12 11.90
CA LEU A 4 14.84 -11.33 10.67
C LEU A 4 13.44 -11.11 10.08
N LEU A 5 13.02 -9.86 9.92
CA LEU A 5 11.73 -9.50 9.35
C LEU A 5 11.92 -8.73 8.04
N THR A 6 11.72 -9.39 6.91
CA THR A 6 11.65 -8.70 5.61
C THR A 6 10.26 -8.15 5.37
N GLY A 7 10.15 -7.04 4.61
CA GLY A 7 8.87 -6.39 4.40
C GLY A 7 8.26 -5.76 5.67
N ALA A 8 9.11 -5.37 6.64
CA ALA A 8 8.70 -4.79 7.92
C ALA A 8 7.83 -3.54 7.80
N ASN A 9 7.99 -2.75 6.74
CA ASN A 9 7.17 -1.57 6.42
C ASN A 9 5.95 -1.88 5.52
N GLY A 10 5.71 -3.16 5.19
CA GLY A 10 4.54 -3.62 4.44
C GLY A 10 3.29 -3.80 5.31
N TYR A 11 2.16 -4.16 4.68
CA TYR A 11 0.87 -4.35 5.35
C TYR A 11 0.91 -5.37 6.50
N ILE A 12 1.49 -6.55 6.25
CA ILE A 12 1.63 -7.60 7.24
C ILE A 12 2.75 -7.28 8.23
N GLY A 13 3.93 -6.87 7.73
CA GLY A 13 5.12 -6.63 8.56
C GLY A 13 4.90 -5.58 9.65
N LYS A 14 4.26 -4.46 9.33
CA LYS A 14 3.92 -3.42 10.32
C LYS A 14 2.99 -3.89 11.43
N ARG A 15 2.17 -4.93 11.18
CA ARG A 15 1.28 -5.52 12.18
C ARG A 15 1.92 -6.67 12.94
N LEU A 16 2.83 -7.40 12.29
CA LEU A 16 3.56 -8.49 12.91
C LEU A 16 4.64 -7.99 13.87
N LEU A 17 5.34 -6.92 13.51
CA LEU A 17 6.43 -6.35 14.33
C LEU A 17 6.03 -6.08 15.79
N PRO A 18 4.90 -5.39 16.10
CA PRO A 18 4.46 -5.21 17.48
C PRO A 18 4.25 -6.54 18.21
N LYS A 19 3.66 -7.52 17.54
CA LYS A 19 3.38 -8.83 18.15
C LYS A 19 4.65 -9.60 18.53
N LEU A 20 5.68 -9.53 17.67
CA LEU A 20 6.97 -10.15 17.96
C LEU A 20 7.67 -9.48 19.15
N LEU A 21 7.58 -8.15 19.24
CA LEU A 21 8.15 -7.42 20.37
C LEU A 21 7.39 -7.65 21.68
N GLU A 22 6.05 -7.73 21.64
CA GLU A 22 5.20 -8.11 22.77
C GLU A 22 5.57 -9.50 23.34
N GLN A 23 6.04 -10.41 22.46
CA GLN A 23 6.53 -11.75 22.84
C GLN A 23 8.00 -11.75 23.32
N GLY A 24 8.63 -10.58 23.45
CA GLY A 24 10.00 -10.43 23.95
C GLY A 24 11.10 -10.78 22.96
N HIS A 25 10.81 -10.71 21.65
CA HIS A 25 11.81 -10.97 20.61
C HIS A 25 12.61 -9.71 20.24
N GLU A 26 13.84 -9.89 19.80
CA GLU A 26 14.63 -8.88 19.11
C GLU A 26 14.30 -8.99 17.60
N VAL A 27 14.02 -7.87 16.94
CA VAL A 27 13.63 -7.89 15.52
C VAL A 27 14.59 -7.08 14.66
N VAL A 28 15.20 -7.77 13.70
CA VAL A 28 16.06 -7.20 12.67
C VAL A 28 15.19 -6.93 11.45
N CYS A 29 14.80 -5.68 11.25
CA CYS A 29 13.93 -5.25 10.14
C CYS A 29 14.75 -4.99 8.89
N CYS A 30 14.54 -5.75 7.82
CA CYS A 30 15.10 -5.46 6.50
C CYS A 30 14.11 -4.65 5.69
N ILE A 31 14.50 -3.46 5.29
CA ILE A 31 13.69 -2.53 4.51
C ILE A 31 14.50 -1.94 3.37
N ARG A 32 13.82 -1.52 2.31
CA ARG A 32 14.46 -1.01 1.09
C ARG A 32 14.99 0.40 1.24
N ASP A 33 14.40 1.18 2.14
CA ASP A 33 14.73 2.59 2.38
C ASP A 33 14.51 2.90 3.88
N LYS A 34 15.62 3.13 4.58
CA LYS A 34 15.62 3.36 6.04
C LYS A 34 14.89 4.65 6.44
N LYS A 35 14.88 5.66 5.56
CA LYS A 35 14.17 6.93 5.80
C LYS A 35 12.65 6.76 5.88
N ARG A 36 12.12 5.66 5.34
CA ARG A 36 10.70 5.32 5.36
C ARG A 36 10.27 4.46 6.54
N PHE A 37 11.19 4.12 7.40
CA PHE A 37 10.88 3.40 8.64
C PHE A 37 10.59 4.44 9.73
N PRO A 38 9.44 4.36 10.41
CA PRO A 38 9.13 5.29 11.49
C PRO A 38 10.19 5.18 12.60
N THR A 39 10.57 6.31 13.16
CA THR A 39 11.60 6.38 14.24
C THR A 39 11.01 6.83 15.57
N GLU A 40 9.71 7.19 15.60
CA GLU A 40 9.05 7.74 16.78
C GLU A 40 8.10 6.71 17.42
N GLY A 41 7.75 6.96 18.67
CA GLY A 41 6.80 6.16 19.42
C GLY A 41 7.27 4.71 19.57
N PHE A 42 6.41 3.76 19.27
CA PHE A 42 6.65 2.32 19.35
C PHE A 42 7.92 1.88 18.59
N TYR A 43 8.26 2.55 17.47
CA TYR A 43 9.40 2.19 16.63
C TYR A 43 10.77 2.58 17.25
N ASN A 44 10.76 3.43 18.27
CA ASN A 44 11.96 3.75 19.07
C ASN A 44 12.15 2.71 20.19
N ASN A 45 12.17 1.42 19.83
CA ASN A 45 12.34 0.30 20.76
C ASN A 45 13.75 -0.26 20.61
N PRO A 46 14.50 -0.48 21.71
CA PRO A 46 15.88 -0.99 21.67
C PRO A 46 15.97 -2.39 21.05
N ASN A 47 14.90 -3.16 21.05
CA ASN A 47 14.83 -4.48 20.42
C ASN A 47 14.55 -4.43 18.91
N ILE A 48 14.49 -3.23 18.30
CA ILE A 48 14.38 -3.06 16.84
C ILE A 48 15.73 -2.62 16.29
N THR A 49 16.25 -3.37 15.35
CA THR A 49 17.41 -2.96 14.54
C THR A 49 17.00 -2.90 13.07
N VAL A 50 17.33 -1.81 12.37
CA VAL A 50 16.91 -1.59 10.98
C VAL A 50 18.10 -1.65 10.04
N TYR A 51 18.03 -2.54 9.06
CA TYR A 51 18.98 -2.67 7.95
C TYR A 51 18.34 -2.26 6.64
N GLU A 52 19.07 -1.44 5.88
CA GLU A 52 18.64 -1.07 4.53
C GLU A 52 19.15 -2.10 3.53
N ILE A 53 18.23 -2.93 3.02
CA ILE A 53 18.52 -4.00 2.08
C ILE A 53 17.48 -3.99 0.97
N ASP A 54 17.94 -3.78 -0.28
CA ASP A 54 17.12 -3.91 -1.48
C ASP A 54 17.40 -5.27 -2.15
N PHE A 55 16.52 -6.22 -1.93
CA PHE A 55 16.63 -7.56 -2.50
C PHE A 55 16.50 -7.62 -4.04
N LEU A 56 16.24 -6.50 -4.70
CA LEU A 56 16.26 -6.39 -6.17
C LEU A 56 17.66 -6.00 -6.71
N LYS A 57 18.56 -5.55 -5.84
CA LYS A 57 19.94 -5.20 -6.18
C LYS A 57 20.89 -6.34 -5.80
N ASP A 58 22.09 -6.33 -6.40
CA ASP A 58 23.09 -7.33 -6.04
C ASP A 58 23.60 -7.12 -4.61
N TYR A 59 23.71 -8.21 -3.87
CA TYR A 59 23.87 -8.26 -2.41
C TYR A 59 25.34 -8.13 -1.96
N SER A 60 26.28 -7.83 -2.82
CA SER A 60 27.73 -7.92 -2.56
C SER A 60 28.30 -7.03 -1.45
N GLN A 61 27.50 -6.20 -0.75
CA GLN A 61 27.98 -5.19 0.21
C GLN A 61 27.17 -5.08 1.51
N THR A 62 26.49 -6.08 1.97
CA THR A 62 25.73 -5.93 3.22
C THR A 62 26.61 -6.09 4.45
N SER A 63 26.45 -5.12 5.33
CA SER A 63 26.90 -5.17 6.71
C SER A 63 26.60 -6.55 7.31
N GLN A 64 27.54 -7.11 8.04
CA GLN A 64 27.34 -8.38 8.75
C GLN A 64 26.07 -8.30 9.61
N LEU A 65 25.04 -9.03 9.21
CA LEU A 65 23.87 -9.19 10.05
C LEU A 65 24.25 -9.96 11.32
N PRO A 66 23.62 -9.69 12.45
CA PRO A 66 23.82 -10.49 13.64
C PRO A 66 23.31 -11.91 13.42
N GLN A 67 23.66 -12.83 14.28
CA GLN A 67 23.09 -14.18 14.26
C GLN A 67 21.57 -14.12 14.39
N ILE A 68 20.86 -14.85 13.55
CA ILE A 68 19.40 -14.87 13.43
C ILE A 68 18.86 -16.25 13.79
N ASP A 69 17.84 -16.31 14.63
CA ASP A 69 17.20 -17.58 15.01
C ASP A 69 16.13 -18.02 14.01
N ALA A 70 15.32 -17.07 13.51
CA ALA A 70 14.27 -17.32 12.53
C ALA A 70 14.11 -16.14 11.58
N ALA A 71 13.61 -16.38 10.35
CA ALA A 71 13.44 -15.34 9.35
C ALA A 71 12.04 -15.37 8.75
N TYR A 72 11.38 -14.20 8.69
CA TYR A 72 10.13 -14.00 7.96
C TYR A 72 10.40 -13.44 6.56
N TYR A 73 9.89 -14.13 5.55
CA TYR A 73 9.88 -13.62 4.18
C TYR A 73 8.49 -13.11 3.81
N LEU A 74 8.30 -11.77 3.91
CA LEU A 74 7.01 -11.10 3.65
C LEU A 74 7.10 -10.11 2.48
N ILE A 75 8.10 -10.24 1.62
CA ILE A 75 8.26 -9.38 0.44
C ILE A 75 7.23 -9.78 -0.62
N HIS A 76 6.57 -8.77 -1.20
CA HIS A 76 5.59 -8.95 -2.23
C HIS A 76 5.56 -7.77 -3.22
N SER A 77 5.69 -8.06 -4.51
CA SER A 77 5.83 -7.07 -5.58
C SER A 77 4.55 -6.82 -6.40
N MET A 78 3.34 -7.08 -5.84
CA MET A 78 2.05 -6.87 -6.55
C MET A 78 1.84 -5.44 -7.05
N SER A 79 2.50 -4.48 -6.44
CA SER A 79 2.40 -3.06 -6.76
C SER A 79 3.29 -2.62 -7.91
N ASP A 80 4.20 -3.46 -8.35
CA ASP A 80 5.15 -3.09 -9.40
C ASP A 80 4.46 -3.03 -10.77
N ASN A 81 4.61 -1.89 -11.44
CA ASN A 81 4.06 -1.65 -12.77
C ASN A 81 4.80 -2.41 -13.88
N SER A 82 5.81 -3.21 -13.53
CA SER A 82 6.60 -3.94 -14.51
C SER A 82 5.81 -5.13 -15.10
N SER A 83 6.00 -5.39 -16.38
CA SER A 83 5.50 -6.61 -17.03
C SER A 83 6.23 -7.87 -16.56
N HIS A 84 7.26 -7.71 -15.70
CA HIS A 84 8.21 -8.73 -15.27
C HIS A 84 8.17 -8.98 -13.76
N PHE A 85 7.05 -8.70 -13.08
CA PHE A 85 6.96 -8.84 -11.62
C PHE A 85 7.34 -10.25 -11.12
N GLU A 86 7.04 -11.31 -11.89
CA GLU A 86 7.41 -12.69 -11.58
C GLU A 86 8.93 -12.86 -11.44
N LYS A 87 9.68 -12.27 -12.38
CA LYS A 87 11.16 -12.29 -12.32
C LYS A 87 11.71 -11.49 -11.15
N LEU A 88 11.06 -10.38 -10.79
CA LEU A 88 11.47 -9.56 -9.66
C LEU A 88 11.21 -10.26 -8.32
N GLU A 89 10.08 -10.97 -8.19
CA GLU A 89 9.79 -11.78 -7.01
C GLU A 89 10.78 -12.94 -6.86
N GLU A 90 11.08 -13.65 -7.95
CA GLU A 90 12.07 -14.73 -7.95
C GLU A 90 13.49 -14.20 -7.62
N LEU A 91 13.90 -13.08 -8.23
CA LEU A 91 15.19 -12.43 -7.93
C LEU A 91 15.29 -12.03 -6.45
N SER A 92 14.23 -11.41 -5.92
CA SER A 92 14.18 -11.02 -4.51
C SER A 92 14.29 -12.23 -3.57
N ALA A 93 13.61 -13.33 -3.90
CA ALA A 93 13.72 -14.57 -3.13
C ALA A 93 15.12 -15.19 -3.20
N LYS A 94 15.75 -15.23 -4.38
CA LYS A 94 17.12 -15.72 -4.55
C LYS A 94 18.13 -14.89 -3.75
N ASN A 95 18.01 -13.57 -3.76
CA ASN A 95 18.91 -12.71 -2.99
C ASN A 95 18.66 -12.85 -1.48
N PHE A 96 17.40 -13.06 -1.05
CA PHE A 96 17.10 -13.40 0.34
C PHE A 96 17.72 -14.76 0.74
N VAL A 97 17.65 -15.78 -0.12
CA VAL A 97 18.29 -17.08 0.14
C VAL A 97 19.80 -16.93 0.34
N LYS A 98 20.48 -16.16 -0.49
CA LYS A 98 21.91 -15.85 -0.29
C LYS A 98 22.17 -15.24 1.09
N LEU A 99 21.34 -14.26 1.51
CA LEU A 99 21.45 -13.62 2.82
C LEU A 99 21.29 -14.62 3.96
N VAL A 100 20.26 -15.47 3.92
CA VAL A 100 19.97 -16.41 5.02
C VAL A 100 20.96 -17.57 5.06
N GLN A 101 21.63 -17.91 3.95
CA GLN A 101 22.74 -18.88 3.93
C GLN A 101 23.96 -18.40 4.75
N ASP A 102 24.17 -17.10 4.84
CA ASP A 102 25.25 -16.52 5.66
C ASP A 102 24.90 -16.55 7.16
N VAL A 103 23.66 -16.24 7.53
CA VAL A 103 23.22 -16.14 8.94
C VAL A 103 22.59 -17.43 9.50
N LYS A 104 22.25 -18.39 8.65
CA LYS A 104 21.75 -19.75 8.94
C LYS A 104 20.68 -19.81 10.04
N PRO A 105 19.51 -19.14 9.86
CA PRO A 105 18.42 -19.25 10.82
C PRO A 105 17.90 -20.70 10.86
N LYS A 106 17.29 -21.08 11.98
CA LYS A 106 16.71 -22.44 12.14
C LYS A 106 15.41 -22.64 11.36
N GLN A 107 14.74 -21.54 10.97
CA GLN A 107 13.44 -21.57 10.29
C GLN A 107 13.29 -20.35 9.39
N ILE A 108 12.72 -20.57 8.20
CA ILE A 108 12.14 -19.53 7.35
C ILE A 108 10.61 -19.64 7.40
N ILE A 109 9.92 -18.55 7.70
CA ILE A 109 8.46 -18.48 7.70
C ILE A 109 8.02 -17.64 6.50
N TYR A 110 7.23 -18.24 5.63
CA TYR A 110 6.73 -17.62 4.40
C TYR A 110 5.21 -17.49 4.40
N LEU A 111 4.70 -16.32 4.01
CA LEU A 111 3.28 -16.11 3.78
C LEU A 111 3.01 -16.02 2.28
N GLY A 112 2.45 -17.09 1.74
CA GLY A 112 2.09 -17.24 0.34
C GLY A 112 0.59 -17.16 0.08
N GLY A 113 0.19 -17.53 -1.15
CA GLY A 113 -1.21 -17.66 -1.56
C GLY A 113 -1.61 -19.14 -1.73
N ILE A 114 -2.88 -19.44 -1.53
CA ILE A 114 -3.42 -20.79 -1.75
C ILE A 114 -3.34 -21.15 -3.23
N THR A 115 -2.75 -22.31 -3.55
CA THR A 115 -2.44 -22.77 -4.91
C THR A 115 -3.02 -24.16 -5.19
N ASN A 116 -4.33 -24.36 -4.95
CA ASN A 116 -4.96 -25.68 -4.95
C ASN A 116 -5.31 -26.26 -6.32
N LYS A 117 -5.14 -25.50 -7.42
CA LYS A 117 -5.50 -25.94 -8.78
C LYS A 117 -4.27 -26.05 -9.68
N GLU A 118 -4.35 -26.92 -10.68
CA GLU A 118 -3.30 -27.08 -11.71
C GLU A 118 -3.12 -25.81 -12.55
N ILE A 119 -4.21 -25.10 -12.84
CA ILE A 119 -4.18 -23.83 -13.59
C ILE A 119 -4.16 -22.68 -12.60
N LEU A 120 -2.98 -22.14 -12.38
CA LEU A 120 -2.75 -20.99 -11.52
C LEU A 120 -2.82 -19.67 -12.31
N SER A 121 -3.30 -18.62 -11.68
CA SER A 121 -3.05 -17.26 -12.21
C SER A 121 -1.54 -16.98 -12.16
N LYS A 122 -1.05 -16.10 -13.04
CA LYS A 122 0.37 -15.69 -13.03
C LYS A 122 0.86 -15.30 -11.65
N HIS A 123 0.02 -14.60 -10.89
CA HIS A 123 0.29 -14.20 -9.52
C HIS A 123 0.47 -15.39 -8.56
N LEU A 124 -0.41 -16.38 -8.62
CA LEU A 124 -0.29 -17.57 -7.79
C LEU A 124 0.89 -18.46 -8.19
N ALA A 125 1.20 -18.54 -9.50
CA ALA A 125 2.37 -19.23 -10.00
C ALA A 125 3.68 -18.60 -9.48
N SER A 126 3.78 -17.26 -9.47
CA SER A 126 4.91 -16.54 -8.88
C SER A 126 5.08 -16.84 -7.39
N ARG A 127 3.99 -16.89 -6.63
CA ARG A 127 4.02 -17.25 -5.20
C ARG A 127 4.53 -18.67 -4.94
N LYS A 128 4.10 -19.62 -5.78
CA LYS A 128 4.59 -20.99 -5.71
C LYS A 128 6.11 -21.02 -6.02
N ARG A 129 6.55 -20.30 -7.05
CA ARG A 129 7.98 -20.23 -7.41
C ARG A 129 8.83 -19.65 -6.30
N VAL A 130 8.35 -18.61 -5.60
CA VAL A 130 9.01 -18.05 -4.42
C VAL A 130 9.18 -19.10 -3.33
N GLU A 131 8.12 -19.87 -3.00
CA GLU A 131 8.21 -20.96 -2.02
C GLU A 131 9.27 -22.01 -2.40
N GLU A 132 9.32 -22.40 -3.68
CA GLU A 132 10.33 -23.33 -4.20
C GLU A 132 11.75 -22.80 -4.00
N VAL A 133 12.00 -21.55 -4.37
CA VAL A 133 13.30 -20.89 -4.19
C VAL A 133 13.70 -20.81 -2.70
N LEU A 134 12.76 -20.51 -1.80
CA LEU A 134 13.06 -20.49 -0.37
C LEU A 134 13.46 -21.87 0.15
N ARG A 135 12.84 -22.94 -0.33
CA ARG A 135 13.18 -24.34 0.03
C ARG A 135 14.56 -24.75 -0.52
N GLU A 136 15.01 -24.18 -1.64
CA GLU A 136 16.35 -24.39 -2.20
C GLU A 136 17.47 -23.89 -1.23
N SER A 137 17.14 -23.08 -0.22
CA SER A 137 18.12 -22.62 0.79
C SER A 137 18.72 -23.72 1.67
N GLY A 138 18.05 -24.87 1.78
CA GLY A 138 18.39 -25.93 2.73
C GLY A 138 17.97 -25.66 4.18
N ILE A 139 17.40 -24.48 4.46
CA ILE A 139 16.86 -24.10 5.77
C ILE A 139 15.39 -24.55 5.84
N PRO A 140 14.92 -25.10 6.98
CA PRO A 140 13.52 -25.50 7.13
C PRO A 140 12.56 -24.35 6.85
N VAL A 141 11.60 -24.57 5.91
CA VAL A 141 10.60 -23.56 5.51
C VAL A 141 9.23 -23.97 6.04
N THR A 142 8.60 -23.09 6.83
CA THR A 142 7.18 -23.17 7.17
C THR A 142 6.41 -22.22 6.26
N SER A 143 5.58 -22.76 5.37
CA SER A 143 4.79 -21.99 4.41
C SER A 143 3.34 -21.89 4.85
N LEU A 144 2.84 -20.69 5.10
CA LEU A 144 1.44 -20.39 5.36
C LEU A 144 0.81 -19.83 4.09
N LYS A 145 -0.27 -20.42 3.61
CA LYS A 145 -0.93 -20.03 2.36
C LYS A 145 -2.32 -19.51 2.67
N ALA A 146 -2.52 -18.21 2.46
CA ALA A 146 -3.78 -17.53 2.68
C ALA A 146 -4.50 -17.20 1.37
N GLY A 147 -5.82 -17.14 1.43
CA GLY A 147 -6.64 -16.55 0.40
C GLY A 147 -6.77 -15.04 0.58
N ILE A 148 -8.00 -14.53 0.68
CA ILE A 148 -8.29 -13.12 0.91
C ILE A 148 -8.08 -12.76 2.39
N ILE A 149 -7.13 -11.87 2.64
CA ILE A 149 -6.90 -11.33 4.00
C ILE A 149 -7.80 -10.10 4.21
N VAL A 150 -8.64 -10.16 5.23
CA VAL A 150 -9.61 -9.13 5.59
C VAL A 150 -9.09 -8.31 6.77
N GLY A 151 -8.97 -7.01 6.56
CA GLY A 151 -8.57 -6.07 7.61
C GLY A 151 -8.42 -4.65 7.05
N SER A 152 -8.50 -3.66 7.91
CA SER A 152 -8.36 -2.25 7.53
C SER A 152 -7.08 -1.99 6.76
N GLY A 153 -7.17 -1.34 5.61
CA GLY A 153 -6.03 -1.04 4.76
C GLY A 153 -5.53 -2.21 3.89
N SER A 154 -6.12 -3.42 3.93
CA SER A 154 -5.81 -4.46 2.94
C SER A 154 -6.43 -4.12 1.59
N SER A 155 -5.76 -4.52 0.49
CA SER A 155 -6.27 -4.23 -0.86
C SER A 155 -7.65 -4.83 -1.10
N SER A 156 -7.87 -6.06 -0.65
CA SER A 156 -9.15 -6.76 -0.83
C SER A 156 -10.28 -6.09 -0.05
N PHE A 157 -10.02 -5.68 1.20
CA PHE A 157 -11.00 -4.97 2.02
C PHE A 157 -11.36 -3.62 1.41
N GLU A 158 -10.36 -2.82 1.01
CA GLU A 158 -10.57 -1.49 0.43
C GLU A 158 -11.34 -1.54 -0.89
N ILE A 159 -11.07 -2.55 -1.73
CA ILE A 159 -11.81 -2.75 -2.98
C ILE A 159 -13.26 -3.12 -2.71
N ILE A 160 -13.51 -4.06 -1.79
CA ILE A 160 -14.87 -4.46 -1.40
C ILE A 160 -15.61 -3.25 -0.81
N ARG A 161 -14.96 -2.48 0.05
CA ARG A 161 -15.53 -1.24 0.62
C ARG A 161 -15.92 -0.27 -0.48
N ASP A 162 -15.00 0.06 -1.40
CA ASP A 162 -15.27 0.98 -2.51
C ASP A 162 -16.46 0.53 -3.36
N LEU A 163 -16.56 -0.76 -3.67
CA LEU A 163 -17.67 -1.31 -4.45
C LEU A 163 -19.00 -1.19 -3.69
N VAL A 164 -19.02 -1.61 -2.43
CA VAL A 164 -20.24 -1.65 -1.63
C VAL A 164 -20.72 -0.25 -1.25
N GLU A 165 -19.83 0.65 -0.87
CA GLU A 165 -20.22 1.99 -0.44
C GLU A 165 -20.62 2.89 -1.61
N LYS A 166 -19.97 2.75 -2.78
CA LYS A 166 -20.24 3.61 -3.95
C LYS A 166 -21.36 3.13 -4.86
N LEU A 167 -21.67 1.82 -4.88
CA LEU A 167 -22.60 1.24 -5.85
C LEU A 167 -23.83 0.63 -5.19
N PRO A 168 -25.00 1.29 -5.21
CA PRO A 168 -26.26 0.71 -4.75
C PRO A 168 -26.73 -0.46 -5.61
N VAL A 169 -26.43 -0.44 -6.92
CA VAL A 169 -26.70 -1.51 -7.87
C VAL A 169 -25.40 -1.89 -8.57
N MET A 170 -25.08 -3.16 -8.59
CA MET A 170 -23.88 -3.70 -9.24
C MET A 170 -24.26 -4.69 -10.34
N VAL A 171 -23.79 -4.43 -11.56
CA VAL A 171 -23.83 -5.38 -12.65
C VAL A 171 -22.50 -6.13 -12.70
N THR A 172 -22.51 -7.44 -12.50
CA THR A 172 -21.31 -8.22 -12.23
C THR A 172 -21.20 -9.45 -13.11
N PRO A 173 -19.98 -9.90 -13.42
CA PRO A 173 -19.77 -11.11 -14.21
C PRO A 173 -19.99 -12.40 -13.37
N LYS A 174 -20.12 -13.54 -14.07
CA LYS A 174 -20.34 -14.87 -13.45
C LYS A 174 -19.28 -15.27 -12.43
N TRP A 175 -18.02 -14.81 -12.56
CA TRP A 175 -16.95 -15.18 -11.64
C TRP A 175 -17.16 -14.63 -10.22
N LEU A 176 -18.11 -13.71 -9.99
CA LEU A 176 -18.49 -13.34 -8.61
C LEU A 176 -19.09 -14.51 -7.81
N ASN A 177 -19.49 -15.58 -8.47
CA ASN A 177 -19.96 -16.81 -7.82
C ASN A 177 -18.82 -17.80 -7.50
N THR A 178 -17.56 -17.46 -7.82
CA THR A 178 -16.39 -18.26 -7.43
C THR A 178 -16.24 -18.24 -5.92
N LYS A 179 -15.96 -19.41 -5.34
CA LYS A 179 -15.78 -19.57 -3.89
C LYS A 179 -14.38 -19.15 -3.46
N THR A 180 -14.32 -18.53 -2.30
CA THR A 180 -13.08 -18.19 -1.60
C THR A 180 -13.28 -18.34 -0.09
N GLN A 181 -12.19 -18.48 0.64
CA GLN A 181 -12.21 -18.59 2.10
C GLN A 181 -11.43 -17.42 2.69
N PRO A 182 -12.12 -16.30 3.03
CA PRO A 182 -11.47 -15.15 3.62
C PRO A 182 -10.96 -15.44 5.02
N ILE A 183 -9.86 -14.78 5.40
CA ILE A 183 -9.27 -14.90 6.73
C ILE A 183 -9.04 -13.49 7.33
N ALA A 184 -9.32 -13.30 8.60
CA ALA A 184 -9.04 -12.08 9.30
C ALA A 184 -7.53 -11.84 9.45
N ILE A 185 -7.09 -10.58 9.35
CA ILE A 185 -5.68 -10.22 9.57
C ILE A 185 -5.20 -10.62 10.98
N SER A 186 -6.04 -10.53 12.01
CA SER A 186 -5.71 -10.98 13.36
C SER A 186 -5.33 -12.46 13.38
N ASN A 187 -6.13 -13.32 12.75
CA ASN A 187 -5.82 -14.74 12.68
C ASN A 187 -4.57 -15.04 11.85
N VAL A 188 -4.32 -14.30 10.76
CA VAL A 188 -3.05 -14.44 10.01
C VAL A 188 -1.84 -14.14 10.92
N LEU A 189 -1.93 -13.12 11.77
CA LEU A 189 -0.86 -12.78 12.71
C LEU A 189 -0.70 -13.87 13.78
N GLU A 190 -1.81 -14.47 14.28
CA GLU A 190 -1.78 -15.60 15.22
C GLU A 190 -1.09 -16.82 14.60
N TYR A 191 -1.38 -17.15 13.34
CA TYR A 191 -0.67 -18.20 12.61
C TYR A 191 0.82 -17.88 12.47
N LEU A 192 1.18 -16.67 12.03
CA LEU A 192 2.56 -16.27 11.83
C LEU A 192 3.37 -16.33 13.14
N THR A 193 2.81 -15.87 14.23
CA THR A 193 3.49 -15.94 15.55
C THR A 193 3.45 -17.33 16.15
N GLY A 194 2.38 -18.07 15.90
CA GLY A 194 2.18 -19.43 16.45
C GLY A 194 3.14 -20.47 15.88
N VAL A 195 3.54 -20.37 14.60
CA VAL A 195 4.51 -21.31 13.99
C VAL A 195 5.96 -20.99 14.29
N LEU A 196 6.25 -19.86 14.90
CA LEU A 196 7.61 -19.43 15.17
C LEU A 196 8.32 -20.39 16.14
N GLY A 197 9.42 -20.98 15.68
CA GLY A 197 10.24 -21.90 16.47
C GLY A 197 9.60 -23.28 16.73
N ARG A 198 8.48 -23.61 16.07
CA ARG A 198 7.82 -24.93 16.18
C ARG A 198 8.38 -25.89 15.17
N GLU A 199 9.20 -26.82 15.60
CA GLU A 199 9.87 -27.82 14.76
C GLU A 199 8.87 -28.71 14.03
N GLU A 200 7.69 -29.01 14.63
CA GLU A 200 6.60 -29.79 14.01
C GLU A 200 6.04 -29.15 12.74
N THR A 201 6.27 -27.83 12.54
CA THR A 201 5.83 -27.09 11.36
C THR A 201 6.90 -26.96 10.28
N PHE A 202 8.12 -27.41 10.55
CA PHE A 202 9.27 -27.26 9.64
C PHE A 202 9.03 -28.07 8.34
N ASN A 203 9.45 -27.48 7.23
CA ASN A 203 9.30 -28.04 5.89
C ASN A 203 7.86 -28.35 5.45
N ASN A 204 6.87 -27.85 6.16
CA ASN A 204 5.47 -28.04 5.86
C ASN A 204 4.82 -26.80 5.21
N SER A 205 3.74 -27.06 4.47
CA SER A 205 2.88 -26.03 3.89
C SER A 205 1.47 -26.20 4.39
N TYR A 206 0.90 -25.11 4.92
CA TYR A 206 -0.45 -25.12 5.48
C TYR A 206 -1.31 -24.06 4.80
N ASP A 207 -2.47 -24.49 4.30
CA ASP A 207 -3.49 -23.54 3.86
C ASP A 207 -4.20 -22.97 5.10
N ILE A 208 -4.29 -21.65 5.20
CA ILE A 208 -4.96 -20.99 6.32
C ILE A 208 -6.18 -20.20 5.83
N GLY A 209 -7.30 -20.36 6.50
CA GLY A 209 -8.59 -19.74 6.15
C GLY A 209 -9.42 -19.41 7.37
N GLY A 210 -10.39 -18.52 7.21
CA GLY A 210 -11.44 -18.30 8.20
C GLY A 210 -12.47 -19.44 8.21
N PRO A 211 -13.48 -19.37 9.07
CA PRO A 211 -14.50 -20.42 9.16
C PRO A 211 -15.47 -20.42 7.96
N ASP A 212 -15.57 -19.31 7.22
CA ASP A 212 -16.58 -19.12 6.18
C ASP A 212 -16.00 -19.39 4.79
N VAL A 213 -16.63 -20.30 4.04
CA VAL A 213 -16.42 -20.45 2.59
C VAL A 213 -17.52 -19.68 1.87
N LEU A 214 -17.16 -18.58 1.21
CA LEU A 214 -18.09 -17.62 0.61
C LEU A 214 -17.80 -17.43 -0.88
N THR A 215 -18.83 -17.11 -1.64
CA THR A 215 -18.62 -16.52 -2.96
C THR A 215 -18.26 -15.02 -2.83
N TYR A 216 -17.60 -14.43 -3.83
CA TYR A 216 -17.35 -12.99 -3.83
C TYR A 216 -18.65 -12.19 -3.74
N LYS A 217 -19.75 -12.69 -4.35
CA LYS A 217 -21.08 -12.08 -4.22
C LYS A 217 -21.56 -12.07 -2.78
N GLN A 218 -21.42 -13.19 -2.06
CA GLN A 218 -21.80 -13.30 -0.65
C GLN A 218 -20.95 -12.37 0.23
N MET A 219 -19.65 -12.25 -0.07
CA MET A 219 -18.77 -11.29 0.63
C MET A 219 -19.25 -9.85 0.49
N LEU A 220 -19.59 -9.41 -0.75
CA LEU A 220 -20.13 -8.06 -0.97
C LEU A 220 -21.45 -7.83 -0.22
N LEU A 221 -22.35 -8.81 -0.23
CA LEU A 221 -23.65 -8.71 0.46
C LEU A 221 -23.49 -8.71 1.98
N GLN A 222 -22.64 -9.57 2.54
CA GLN A 222 -22.36 -9.59 3.98
C GLN A 222 -21.66 -8.31 4.44
N PHE A 223 -20.77 -7.75 3.61
CA PHE A 223 -20.16 -6.46 3.88
C PHE A 223 -21.21 -5.34 3.91
N ALA A 224 -22.13 -5.33 2.95
CA ALA A 224 -23.24 -4.39 2.90
C ALA A 224 -24.13 -4.50 4.16
N GLU A 225 -24.42 -5.72 4.59
CA GLU A 225 -25.20 -6.00 5.81
C GLU A 225 -24.51 -5.40 7.05
N VAL A 226 -23.22 -5.62 7.23
CA VAL A 226 -22.43 -5.05 8.35
C VAL A 226 -22.50 -3.52 8.35
N ARG A 227 -22.54 -2.89 7.16
CA ARG A 227 -22.66 -1.44 7.00
C ARG A 227 -24.09 -0.90 7.02
N GLY A 228 -25.09 -1.75 7.20
CA GLY A 228 -26.51 -1.34 7.16
C GLY A 228 -26.96 -0.87 5.76
N LEU A 229 -26.27 -1.30 4.69
CA LEU A 229 -26.51 -0.85 3.32
C LEU A 229 -27.31 -1.92 2.54
N LYS A 230 -28.35 -1.49 1.81
CA LYS A 230 -29.07 -2.37 0.86
C LYS A 230 -28.39 -2.31 -0.50
N ARG A 231 -27.94 -3.47 -1.04
CA ARG A 231 -27.25 -3.58 -2.33
C ARG A 231 -27.87 -4.64 -3.20
N PHE A 232 -28.01 -4.32 -4.49
CA PHE A 232 -28.55 -5.23 -5.50
C PHE A 232 -27.41 -5.65 -6.44
N ILE A 233 -27.21 -6.97 -6.58
CA ILE A 233 -26.17 -7.53 -7.45
C ILE A 233 -26.83 -8.36 -8.55
N LEU A 234 -26.79 -7.82 -9.78
CA LEU A 234 -27.24 -8.51 -10.99
C LEU A 234 -26.05 -9.18 -11.67
N THR A 235 -26.06 -10.49 -11.76
CA THR A 235 -25.00 -11.24 -12.43
C THR A 235 -25.39 -11.47 -13.90
N ILE A 236 -24.55 -10.98 -14.82
CA ILE A 236 -24.73 -11.19 -16.26
C ILE A 236 -23.75 -12.22 -16.82
N PRO A 237 -24.17 -13.03 -17.83
CA PRO A 237 -23.32 -14.12 -18.34
C PRO A 237 -22.13 -13.65 -19.17
N VAL A 238 -22.16 -12.43 -19.72
CA VAL A 238 -21.22 -11.94 -20.73
C VAL A 238 -20.53 -10.68 -20.24
N MET A 239 -19.45 -10.86 -19.46
CA MET A 239 -18.54 -9.76 -19.17
C MET A 239 -17.12 -10.27 -19.33
N THR A 240 -16.41 -9.77 -20.35
CA THR A 240 -15.02 -10.18 -20.56
C THR A 240 -14.13 -9.73 -19.40
N PRO A 241 -13.03 -10.43 -19.10
CA PRO A 241 -12.10 -10.02 -18.06
C PRO A 241 -11.58 -8.59 -18.23
N LYS A 242 -11.40 -8.18 -19.48
CA LYS A 242 -10.93 -6.84 -19.83
C LYS A 242 -11.96 -5.76 -19.45
N ILE A 243 -13.24 -5.97 -19.78
CA ILE A 243 -14.33 -5.06 -19.40
C ILE A 243 -14.48 -5.02 -17.87
N SER A 244 -14.44 -6.18 -17.22
CA SER A 244 -14.50 -6.26 -15.74
C SER A 244 -13.35 -5.52 -15.07
N SER A 245 -12.14 -5.58 -15.65
CA SER A 245 -10.96 -4.88 -15.12
C SER A 245 -11.08 -3.36 -15.30
N TYR A 246 -11.62 -2.89 -16.42
CA TYR A 246 -11.91 -1.47 -16.62
C TYR A 246 -12.99 -0.97 -15.66
N TRP A 247 -14.07 -1.74 -15.48
CA TRP A 247 -15.12 -1.41 -14.54
C TRP A 247 -14.56 -1.29 -13.10
N LEU A 248 -13.80 -2.27 -12.64
CA LEU A 248 -13.17 -2.24 -11.32
C LEU A 248 -12.19 -1.05 -11.19
N TYR A 249 -11.41 -0.78 -12.24
CA TYR A 249 -10.50 0.36 -12.30
C TYR A 249 -11.20 1.71 -12.14
N PHE A 250 -12.37 1.91 -12.75
CA PHE A 250 -13.10 3.17 -12.65
C PHE A 250 -13.82 3.35 -11.32
N ILE A 251 -14.33 2.27 -10.74
CA ILE A 251 -15.11 2.34 -9.49
C ILE A 251 -14.20 2.40 -8.26
N THR A 252 -13.10 1.68 -8.27
CA THR A 252 -12.23 1.54 -7.10
C THR A 252 -10.96 2.40 -7.20
N ASN A 253 -10.30 2.59 -6.08
CA ASN A 253 -9.02 3.29 -6.01
C ASN A 253 -7.82 2.40 -6.42
N THR A 254 -8.01 1.47 -7.36
CA THR A 254 -6.97 0.56 -7.84
C THR A 254 -6.36 0.98 -9.18
N SER A 255 -5.17 0.46 -9.50
CA SER A 255 -4.63 0.60 -10.86
C SER A 255 -5.30 -0.40 -11.81
N PHE A 256 -5.38 -0.10 -13.11
CA PHE A 256 -5.93 -1.04 -14.10
C PHE A 256 -5.21 -2.39 -14.06
N LYS A 257 -3.89 -2.40 -13.90
CA LYS A 257 -3.08 -3.62 -13.83
C LYS A 257 -3.40 -4.44 -12.58
N LEU A 258 -3.52 -3.79 -11.42
CA LEU A 258 -3.93 -4.45 -10.18
C LEU A 258 -5.37 -4.98 -10.32
N ALA A 259 -6.30 -4.18 -10.87
CA ALA A 259 -7.66 -4.61 -11.14
C ALA A 259 -7.69 -5.85 -12.08
N SER A 260 -6.87 -5.86 -13.15
CA SER A 260 -6.76 -6.97 -14.07
C SER A 260 -6.21 -8.24 -13.41
N ASN A 261 -5.16 -8.12 -12.60
CA ASN A 261 -4.58 -9.24 -11.87
C ASN A 261 -5.59 -9.82 -10.86
N LEU A 262 -6.30 -8.96 -10.14
CA LEU A 262 -7.34 -9.38 -9.18
C LEU A 262 -8.49 -10.10 -9.88
N VAL A 263 -9.04 -9.52 -10.97
CA VAL A 263 -10.11 -10.17 -11.75
C VAL A 263 -9.69 -11.54 -12.27
N ASN A 264 -8.45 -11.68 -12.72
CA ASN A 264 -7.93 -12.97 -13.18
C ASN A 264 -7.76 -13.97 -12.01
N SER A 265 -7.37 -13.51 -10.84
CA SER A 265 -7.26 -14.36 -9.65
C SER A 265 -8.64 -14.76 -9.10
N MET A 266 -9.65 -13.88 -9.18
CA MET A 266 -11.01 -14.15 -8.71
C MET A 266 -11.77 -15.21 -9.53
N LYS A 267 -11.27 -15.63 -10.69
CA LYS A 267 -11.86 -16.72 -11.47
C LYS A 267 -11.49 -18.09 -10.96
N VAL A 268 -10.47 -18.17 -10.13
CA VAL A 268 -9.96 -19.42 -9.56
C VAL A 268 -10.52 -19.54 -8.15
N GLU A 269 -11.08 -20.70 -7.83
CA GLU A 269 -11.54 -21.01 -6.49
C GLU A 269 -10.35 -21.11 -5.52
N VAL A 270 -10.46 -20.43 -4.39
CA VAL A 270 -9.40 -20.32 -3.38
C VAL A 270 -9.99 -20.69 -2.02
N VAL A 271 -9.99 -21.99 -1.73
CA VAL A 271 -10.49 -22.57 -0.48
C VAL A 271 -9.34 -23.33 0.18
N ALA A 272 -9.12 -23.16 1.47
CA ALA A 272 -8.08 -23.83 2.22
C ALA A 272 -8.35 -25.34 2.28
N LYS A 273 -7.32 -26.15 2.09
CA LYS A 273 -7.38 -27.58 2.38
C LYS A 273 -7.34 -27.77 3.89
N ASP A 274 -8.13 -28.75 4.36
CA ASP A 274 -8.09 -29.11 5.77
C ASP A 274 -6.68 -29.54 6.19
N ASN A 275 -6.28 -29.07 7.35
CA ASN A 275 -5.05 -29.44 8.03
C ASN A 275 -5.21 -29.22 9.53
N ASP A 276 -4.30 -29.77 10.31
CA ASP A 276 -4.31 -29.79 11.76
C ASP A 276 -3.69 -28.52 12.41
N LEU A 277 -3.12 -27.63 11.64
CA LEU A 277 -2.38 -26.48 12.17
C LEU A 277 -3.23 -25.60 13.08
N ARG A 278 -4.52 -25.40 12.73
CA ARG A 278 -5.45 -24.62 13.55
C ARG A 278 -5.61 -25.23 14.95
N ASP A 279 -5.71 -26.55 15.02
CA ASP A 279 -5.90 -27.28 16.28
C ASP A 279 -4.60 -27.34 17.08
N ILE A 280 -3.46 -27.56 16.42
CA ILE A 280 -2.10 -27.50 17.03
C ILE A 280 -1.89 -26.13 17.68
N LEU A 281 -2.23 -25.05 17.01
CA LEU A 281 -2.04 -23.67 17.49
C LEU A 281 -3.20 -23.18 18.37
N LYS A 282 -4.29 -23.93 18.49
CA LYS A 282 -5.54 -23.57 19.21
C LYS A 282 -6.11 -22.21 18.77
N ILE A 283 -6.07 -21.93 17.47
CA ILE A 283 -6.51 -20.64 16.91
C ILE A 283 -8.05 -20.68 16.76
N GLN A 284 -8.70 -19.66 17.30
CA GLN A 284 -10.12 -19.40 17.10
C GLN A 284 -10.30 -18.43 15.93
N SER A 285 -10.63 -18.99 14.76
CA SER A 285 -10.86 -18.16 13.58
C SER A 285 -12.18 -17.41 13.69
N ILE A 286 -12.15 -16.09 13.45
CA ILE A 286 -13.35 -15.24 13.46
C ILE A 286 -14.04 -15.23 12.10
N SER A 287 -15.36 -15.01 12.10
CA SER A 287 -16.17 -14.97 10.88
C SER A 287 -15.81 -13.81 9.97
N TYR A 288 -16.16 -13.91 8.69
CA TYR A 288 -15.99 -12.81 7.75
C TYR A 288 -16.69 -11.51 8.19
N LYS A 289 -17.94 -11.62 8.70
CA LYS A 289 -18.68 -10.48 9.22
C LYS A 289 -17.96 -9.81 10.40
N ASP A 290 -17.41 -10.58 11.30
CA ASP A 290 -16.72 -10.04 12.47
C ASP A 290 -15.36 -9.44 12.07
N ALA A 291 -14.66 -10.04 11.11
CA ALA A 291 -13.45 -9.46 10.53
C ALA A 291 -13.73 -8.09 9.89
N VAL A 292 -14.85 -7.94 9.18
CA VAL A 292 -15.29 -6.66 8.60
C VAL A 292 -15.64 -5.66 9.69
N LYS A 293 -16.38 -6.03 10.76
CA LYS A 293 -16.68 -5.14 11.89
C LYS A 293 -15.41 -4.62 12.56
N LEU A 294 -14.46 -5.51 12.87
CA LEU A 294 -13.18 -5.13 13.46
C LEU A 294 -12.36 -4.18 12.55
N ALA A 295 -12.40 -4.41 11.24
CA ALA A 295 -11.73 -3.51 10.30
C ALA A 295 -12.31 -2.10 10.33
N PHE A 296 -13.63 -1.94 10.47
CA PHE A 296 -14.27 -0.62 10.61
C PHE A 296 -14.01 0.02 11.95
N GLN A 297 -14.03 -0.70 13.05
CA GLN A 297 -13.67 -0.18 14.37
C GLN A 297 -12.26 0.43 14.35
N ASN A 298 -11.29 -0.22 13.72
CA ASN A 298 -9.94 0.30 13.56
C ASN A 298 -9.89 1.57 12.67
N ILE A 299 -10.76 1.69 11.67
CA ILE A 299 -10.86 2.89 10.83
C ILE A 299 -11.46 4.06 11.63
N GLU A 300 -12.56 3.82 12.35
CA GLU A 300 -13.24 4.83 13.17
C GLU A 300 -12.35 5.37 14.30
N GLN A 301 -11.48 4.53 14.86
CA GLN A 301 -10.50 4.92 15.88
C GLN A 301 -9.21 5.54 15.30
N ASN A 302 -9.14 5.79 13.97
CA ASN A 302 -7.93 6.22 13.27
C ASN A 302 -6.69 5.34 13.54
N SER A 303 -6.91 4.06 13.88
CA SER A 303 -5.85 3.10 14.24
C SER A 303 -5.41 2.21 13.07
N VAL A 304 -5.55 2.68 11.83
CA VAL A 304 -5.06 1.96 10.64
C VAL A 304 -3.53 2.07 10.57
N VAL A 305 -2.85 1.01 10.97
CA VAL A 305 -1.37 0.96 11.09
C VAL A 305 -0.69 1.07 9.72
N SER A 306 -1.30 0.51 8.67
CA SER A 306 -0.74 0.55 7.31
C SER A 306 -1.80 0.22 6.27
N SER A 307 -1.56 0.64 5.04
CA SER A 307 -2.40 0.32 3.88
C SER A 307 -1.57 -0.36 2.79
N TRP A 308 -2.20 -1.18 1.94
CA TRP A 308 -1.56 -1.72 0.73
C TRP A 308 -1.06 -0.61 -0.22
N LYS A 309 -1.61 0.60 -0.11
CA LYS A 309 -1.15 1.78 -0.83
C LYS A 309 0.29 2.16 -0.49
N ASP A 310 0.77 1.78 0.70
CA ASP A 310 2.18 1.98 1.11
C ASP A 310 3.14 1.22 0.21
N SER A 311 2.74 0.06 -0.32
CA SER A 311 3.54 -0.73 -1.24
C SER A 311 3.59 -0.14 -2.66
N LEU A 312 2.55 0.60 -3.08
CA LEU A 312 2.54 1.31 -4.37
C LEU A 312 3.53 2.48 -4.42
N SER A 313 3.89 3.02 -3.26
CA SER A 313 4.86 4.10 -3.16
C SER A 313 6.30 3.66 -3.43
N SER A 314 6.55 2.36 -3.52
CA SER A 314 7.88 1.78 -3.72
C SER A 314 8.27 1.52 -5.19
N SER A 315 7.43 1.90 -6.18
CA SER A 315 7.76 1.72 -7.58
C SER A 315 8.83 2.71 -8.04
N TYR A 316 9.96 2.16 -8.39
CA TYR A 316 11.08 2.69 -9.16
C TYR A 316 11.15 4.20 -9.40
N LYS A 317 11.79 4.93 -8.50
CA LYS A 317 12.71 6.03 -8.83
C LYS A 317 13.85 5.98 -7.82
N ASP A 318 15.06 6.13 -8.31
CA ASP A 318 16.29 6.14 -7.55
C ASP A 318 16.17 7.08 -6.33
N ASN A 319 16.07 6.52 -5.13
CA ASN A 319 15.82 7.28 -3.90
C ASN A 319 17.03 8.13 -3.47
N SER A 320 18.20 7.95 -4.11
CA SER A 320 19.40 8.75 -3.85
C SER A 320 19.26 10.22 -4.24
N LEU A 321 18.21 10.57 -5.03
CA LEU A 321 17.93 11.92 -5.51
C LEU A 321 17.14 12.79 -4.51
N PHE A 322 16.55 12.21 -3.45
CA PHE A 322 15.61 12.96 -2.59
C PHE A 322 16.28 14.00 -1.70
N ASP A 323 17.54 13.84 -1.33
CA ASP A 323 18.26 14.77 -0.45
C ASP A 323 18.68 16.06 -1.16
N HIS A 324 18.70 16.07 -2.50
CA HIS A 324 19.12 17.21 -3.33
C HIS A 324 18.05 17.65 -4.34
N ILE A 325 16.76 17.38 -4.09
CA ILE A 325 15.72 17.76 -5.02
C ILE A 325 15.51 19.26 -5.00
N HIS A 326 16.11 19.94 -5.98
CA HIS A 326 15.73 21.27 -6.39
C HIS A 326 14.66 21.17 -7.49
N VAL A 327 13.52 21.84 -7.26
CA VAL A 327 12.52 22.02 -8.31
C VAL A 327 13.19 22.74 -9.49
N PRO A 328 13.14 22.21 -10.73
CA PRO A 328 13.78 22.86 -11.86
C PRO A 328 13.17 24.25 -12.09
N THR A 329 14.00 25.25 -12.31
CA THR A 329 13.57 26.64 -12.55
C THR A 329 13.67 27.02 -14.02
N ASN A 330 14.65 26.44 -14.74
CA ASN A 330 14.90 26.79 -16.15
C ASN A 330 13.91 26.07 -17.09
N GLY A 331 13.24 26.85 -17.94
CA GLY A 331 12.26 26.35 -18.89
C GLY A 331 10.94 25.90 -18.29
N CYS A 332 10.65 26.30 -17.04
CA CYS A 332 9.43 25.96 -16.32
C CYS A 332 8.47 27.15 -16.24
N PHE A 333 7.19 26.86 -16.21
CA PHE A 333 6.16 27.79 -15.80
C PHE A 333 5.98 27.70 -14.29
N ILE A 334 5.84 28.85 -13.61
CA ILE A 334 5.77 28.94 -12.15
C ILE A 334 4.54 29.77 -11.76
N ASP A 335 3.67 29.18 -10.92
CA ASP A 335 2.60 29.89 -10.23
C ASP A 335 2.92 29.93 -8.73
N LYS A 336 3.43 31.06 -8.28
CA LYS A 336 3.84 31.27 -6.89
C LYS A 336 2.83 32.15 -6.17
N ARG A 337 2.33 31.69 -5.02
CA ARG A 337 1.38 32.38 -4.15
C ARG A 337 2.00 32.55 -2.77
N ILE A 338 1.97 33.79 -2.27
CA ILE A 338 2.43 34.12 -0.93
C ILE A 338 1.23 34.69 -0.17
N LYS A 339 0.91 34.10 0.98
CA LYS A 339 -0.18 34.56 1.86
C LYS A 339 0.36 34.80 3.26
N PRO A 340 0.02 35.94 3.89
CA PRO A 340 0.37 36.16 5.28
C PRO A 340 -0.40 35.17 6.17
N ILE A 341 0.27 34.69 7.21
CA ILE A 341 -0.31 33.82 8.22
C ILE A 341 -0.69 34.69 9.40
N TYR A 342 -2.00 34.76 9.69
CA TYR A 342 -2.56 35.46 10.87
C TYR A 342 -2.95 34.49 11.97
N ALA A 343 -3.11 33.21 11.64
CA ALA A 343 -3.38 32.13 12.56
C ALA A 343 -2.10 31.61 13.23
N ASP A 344 -2.25 30.64 14.14
CA ASP A 344 -1.09 29.92 14.68
C ASP A 344 -0.33 29.19 13.56
N VAL A 345 0.99 29.34 13.56
CA VAL A 345 1.88 28.71 12.56
C VAL A 345 1.79 27.20 12.61
N GLU A 346 1.64 26.61 13.80
CA GLU A 346 1.50 25.15 13.94
C GLU A 346 0.16 24.67 13.35
N GLN A 347 -0.91 25.45 13.49
CA GLN A 347 -2.19 25.13 12.86
C GLN A 347 -2.08 25.14 11.33
N VAL A 348 -1.39 26.13 10.76
CA VAL A 348 -1.16 26.20 9.30
C VAL A 348 -0.26 25.05 8.84
N LEU A 349 0.72 24.65 9.65
CA LEU A 349 1.55 23.50 9.38
C LEU A 349 0.71 22.22 9.35
N GLU A 350 -0.18 22.01 10.33
CA GLU A 350 -1.11 20.88 10.34
C GLU A 350 -2.07 20.90 9.13
N ASN A 351 -2.49 22.07 8.66
CA ASN A 351 -3.27 22.22 7.44
C ASN A 351 -2.48 21.71 6.22
N ILE A 352 -1.19 22.12 6.08
CA ILE A 352 -0.31 21.62 5.01
C ILE A 352 -0.17 20.09 5.11
N TRP A 353 0.01 19.54 6.32
CA TRP A 353 0.13 18.11 6.56
C TRP A 353 -1.19 17.35 6.43
N SER A 354 -2.31 18.05 6.21
CA SER A 354 -3.64 17.47 6.04
C SER A 354 -4.18 17.54 4.61
N VAL A 355 -3.39 18.01 3.62
CA VAL A 355 -3.82 18.08 2.22
C VAL A 355 -4.07 16.69 1.61
N GLY A 356 -5.05 16.59 0.73
CA GLY A 356 -5.41 15.36 0.03
C GLY A 356 -6.30 14.40 0.82
N GLY A 357 -6.66 13.28 0.20
CA GLY A 357 -7.54 12.27 0.80
C GLY A 357 -8.95 12.78 1.08
N GLU A 358 -9.51 12.43 2.24
CA GLU A 358 -10.89 12.79 2.63
C GLU A 358 -11.07 14.31 2.86
N ARG A 359 -10.06 14.98 3.40
CA ARG A 359 -10.10 16.43 3.62
C ARG A 359 -10.01 17.22 2.31
N GLY A 360 -9.44 16.60 1.26
CA GLY A 360 -9.29 17.23 -0.05
C GLY A 360 -8.21 18.31 -0.09
N TRP A 361 -8.34 19.23 -1.05
CA TRP A 361 -7.33 20.23 -1.41
C TRP A 361 -7.73 21.66 -0.96
N TYR A 362 -8.55 21.76 0.07
CA TYR A 362 -9.03 23.00 0.70
C TYR A 362 -9.85 23.94 -0.20
N TYR A 363 -9.80 23.77 -1.51
CA TYR A 363 -10.56 24.61 -2.44
C TYR A 363 -10.91 23.86 -3.73
N ALA A 364 -12.13 24.08 -4.22
CA ALA A 364 -12.63 23.54 -5.48
C ALA A 364 -12.42 22.00 -5.62
N ASN A 365 -12.71 21.21 -4.57
CA ASN A 365 -12.48 19.76 -4.55
C ASN A 365 -13.13 19.03 -5.72
N TRP A 366 -14.24 19.54 -6.26
CA TRP A 366 -14.89 18.98 -7.43
C TRP A 366 -14.02 19.07 -8.70
N LEU A 367 -13.19 20.13 -8.86
CA LEU A 367 -12.24 20.25 -9.99
C LEU A 367 -11.09 19.23 -9.84
N TRP A 368 -10.62 19.02 -8.63
CA TRP A 368 -9.63 17.97 -8.35
C TRP A 368 -10.19 16.58 -8.65
N SER A 369 -11.47 16.34 -8.29
CA SER A 369 -12.17 15.09 -8.62
C SER A 369 -12.35 14.91 -10.13
N LEU A 370 -12.77 15.97 -10.84
CA LEU A 370 -12.89 15.96 -12.30
C LEU A 370 -11.54 15.70 -12.95
N ARG A 371 -10.46 16.37 -12.49
CA ARG A 371 -9.10 16.15 -12.98
C ARG A 371 -8.65 14.70 -12.77
N GLY A 372 -8.92 14.13 -11.61
CA GLY A 372 -8.62 12.73 -11.31
C GLY A 372 -9.40 11.76 -12.19
N PHE A 373 -10.66 12.06 -12.48
CA PHE A 373 -11.48 11.27 -13.41
C PHE A 373 -10.91 11.32 -14.84
N LEU A 374 -10.61 12.53 -15.35
CA LEU A 374 -9.99 12.68 -16.68
C LEU A 374 -8.64 11.96 -16.75
N ASP A 375 -7.82 12.04 -15.71
CA ASP A 375 -6.55 11.31 -15.67
C ASP A 375 -6.75 9.80 -15.80
N LYS A 376 -7.78 9.24 -15.16
CA LYS A 376 -8.16 7.82 -15.32
C LYS A 376 -8.57 7.48 -16.74
N VAL A 377 -9.37 8.33 -17.38
CA VAL A 377 -9.81 8.12 -18.78
C VAL A 377 -8.59 8.00 -19.70
N PHE A 378 -7.56 8.81 -19.48
CA PHE A 378 -6.31 8.76 -20.24
C PHE A 378 -5.30 7.74 -19.72
N GLY A 379 -5.71 6.84 -18.80
CA GLY A 379 -4.88 5.76 -18.26
C GLY A 379 -3.84 6.21 -17.24
N GLY A 380 -4.03 7.35 -16.60
CA GLY A 380 -3.21 7.85 -15.48
C GLY A 380 -3.61 7.27 -14.13
N VAL A 381 -3.03 7.81 -13.05
CA VAL A 381 -3.25 7.32 -11.68
C VAL A 381 -4.59 7.76 -11.07
N GLY A 382 -5.14 8.89 -11.48
CA GLY A 382 -6.36 9.48 -10.92
C GLY A 382 -6.26 9.71 -9.41
N LEU A 383 -7.39 9.93 -8.74
CA LEU A 383 -7.45 10.01 -7.26
C LEU A 383 -7.40 8.63 -6.59
N ARG A 384 -6.76 7.63 -7.20
CA ARG A 384 -6.80 6.24 -6.72
C ARG A 384 -5.99 5.96 -5.49
N ARG A 385 -4.97 6.78 -5.22
CA ARG A 385 -4.04 6.49 -4.13
C ARG A 385 -4.55 7.01 -2.80
N GLY A 386 -5.39 8.07 -2.82
CA GLY A 386 -5.87 8.71 -1.62
C GLY A 386 -4.71 9.08 -0.68
N ARG A 387 -4.98 9.14 0.59
CA ARG A 387 -3.97 9.37 1.62
C ARG A 387 -3.74 8.09 2.42
N THR A 388 -2.49 7.78 2.74
CA THR A 388 -2.12 6.56 3.47
C THR A 388 -2.44 6.66 4.96
N ASN A 389 -2.17 7.84 5.54
CA ASN A 389 -2.45 8.17 6.94
C ASN A 389 -2.99 9.60 7.02
N ASN A 390 -4.03 9.83 7.85
CA ASN A 390 -4.68 11.14 7.93
C ASN A 390 -3.85 12.22 8.65
N THR A 391 -2.85 11.84 9.42
CA THR A 391 -2.04 12.76 10.25
C THR A 391 -0.57 12.80 9.88
N ILE A 392 -0.01 11.72 9.33
CA ILE A 392 1.43 11.59 9.06
C ILE A 392 1.67 11.56 7.55
N ILE A 393 2.62 12.36 7.08
CA ILE A 393 3.14 12.34 5.71
C ILE A 393 4.64 12.08 5.77
N ASN A 394 5.11 11.11 4.97
CA ASN A 394 6.52 10.81 4.81
C ASN A 394 6.95 10.96 3.35
N ALA A 395 8.23 11.23 3.11
CA ALA A 395 8.77 11.17 1.77
C ALA A 395 8.52 9.79 1.13
N GLY A 396 8.08 9.80 -0.13
CA GLY A 396 7.68 8.61 -0.85
C GLY A 396 6.20 8.21 -0.70
N ASP A 397 5.43 8.82 0.20
CA ASP A 397 3.99 8.61 0.31
C ASP A 397 3.24 9.13 -0.92
N THR A 398 2.02 8.67 -1.09
CA THR A 398 1.13 9.16 -2.13
C THR A 398 -0.04 9.93 -1.55
N LEU A 399 -0.29 11.10 -2.11
CA LEU A 399 -1.43 11.94 -1.82
C LEU A 399 -2.25 12.09 -3.11
N ASP A 400 -3.35 11.36 -3.22
CA ASP A 400 -4.16 11.30 -4.43
C ASP A 400 -3.31 10.94 -5.69
N PHE A 401 -3.07 11.87 -6.58
CA PHE A 401 -2.21 11.69 -7.75
C PHE A 401 -0.82 12.36 -7.61
N TRP A 402 -0.47 12.75 -6.39
CA TRP A 402 0.83 13.33 -6.07
C TRP A 402 1.70 12.33 -5.31
N ARG A 403 3.00 12.42 -5.52
CA ARG A 403 4.03 11.75 -4.73
C ARG A 403 4.73 12.76 -3.84
N VAL A 404 4.84 12.44 -2.57
CA VAL A 404 5.61 13.24 -1.61
C VAL A 404 7.10 13.06 -1.90
N LEU A 405 7.79 14.12 -2.27
CA LEU A 405 9.24 14.11 -2.44
C LEU A 405 9.97 14.55 -1.18
N VAL A 406 9.46 15.59 -0.51
CA VAL A 406 10.01 16.12 0.74
C VAL A 406 8.86 16.33 1.71
N ALA A 407 8.99 15.82 2.93
CA ALA A 407 8.10 16.08 4.05
C ALA A 407 8.96 16.42 5.27
N ASP A 408 9.31 17.69 5.42
CA ASP A 408 10.18 18.19 6.47
C ASP A 408 9.40 19.16 7.37
N LYS A 409 8.92 18.65 8.51
CA LYS A 409 8.18 19.45 9.49
C LYS A 409 9.08 20.51 10.16
N ASN A 410 10.35 20.19 10.40
CA ASN A 410 11.28 21.09 11.07
C ASN A 410 11.55 22.35 10.22
N ASN A 411 11.78 22.14 8.91
CA ASN A 411 11.96 23.23 7.94
C ASN A 411 10.62 23.70 7.34
N LYS A 412 9.49 23.18 7.85
CA LYS A 412 8.11 23.55 7.45
C LYS A 412 7.92 23.48 5.92
N ARG A 413 8.42 22.39 5.31
CA ARG A 413 8.47 22.20 3.86
C ARG A 413 7.82 20.90 3.42
N LEU A 414 6.82 20.97 2.52
CA LEU A 414 6.22 19.84 1.84
C LEU A 414 6.37 20.01 0.33
N LEU A 415 7.01 19.06 -0.36
CA LEU A 415 7.19 19.06 -1.81
C LEU A 415 6.56 17.82 -2.42
N LEU A 416 5.68 18.03 -3.39
CA LEU A 416 4.91 17.01 -4.09
C LEU A 416 5.29 16.96 -5.58
N TYR A 417 5.30 15.78 -6.17
CA TYR A 417 5.49 15.53 -7.60
C TYR A 417 4.23 14.91 -8.20
N ALA A 418 3.78 15.41 -9.34
CA ALA A 418 2.60 14.91 -10.02
C ALA A 418 2.89 13.58 -10.73
N GLU A 419 2.15 12.53 -10.39
CA GLU A 419 2.19 11.23 -11.08
C GLU A 419 1.03 11.04 -12.06
N MET A 420 0.12 12.03 -12.13
CA MET A 420 -0.91 12.10 -13.16
C MET A 420 -0.27 12.26 -14.54
N LYS A 421 -0.99 11.82 -15.58
CA LYS A 421 -0.54 12.03 -16.96
C LYS A 421 -0.63 13.49 -17.35
N LEU A 422 0.52 14.08 -17.57
CA LEU A 422 0.69 15.45 -18.00
C LEU A 422 1.55 15.48 -19.28
N PRO A 423 1.36 16.45 -20.15
CA PRO A 423 2.30 16.72 -21.24
C PRO A 423 3.54 17.48 -20.73
N GLY A 424 4.11 17.01 -19.63
CA GLY A 424 5.22 17.60 -18.91
C GLY A 424 5.39 16.99 -17.53
N GLU A 425 6.10 17.69 -16.66
CA GLU A 425 6.30 17.34 -15.24
C GLU A 425 5.81 18.49 -14.37
N ALA A 426 5.20 18.16 -13.22
CA ALA A 426 4.69 19.18 -12.31
C ALA A 426 5.07 18.90 -10.86
N TRP A 427 5.34 19.99 -10.13
CA TRP A 427 5.62 19.99 -8.70
C TRP A 427 4.68 20.96 -7.99
N LEU A 428 4.32 20.65 -6.77
CA LEU A 428 3.58 21.52 -5.86
C LEU A 428 4.31 21.56 -4.53
N GLU A 429 4.75 22.76 -4.14
CA GLU A 429 5.51 22.99 -2.93
C GLU A 429 4.74 23.91 -1.98
N PHE A 430 4.74 23.54 -0.70
CA PHE A 430 4.28 24.37 0.40
C PHE A 430 5.46 24.64 1.33
N LYS A 431 5.63 25.87 1.73
CA LYS A 431 6.68 26.28 2.66
C LYS A 431 6.20 27.41 3.54
N ILE A 432 6.55 27.39 4.82
CA ILE A 432 6.33 28.53 5.72
C ILE A 432 7.66 29.25 5.89
N ASN A 433 7.67 30.51 5.48
CA ASN A 433 8.83 31.39 5.60
C ASN A 433 8.55 32.51 6.61
N GLN A 434 9.60 32.99 7.28
CA GLN A 434 9.54 34.16 8.15
C GLN A 434 10.26 35.31 7.51
N LYS A 435 9.60 36.48 7.46
CA LYS A 435 10.20 37.74 6.99
C LYS A 435 9.75 38.88 7.90
N GLU A 436 10.69 39.66 8.41
CA GLU A 436 10.42 40.84 9.27
C GLU A 436 9.51 40.46 10.48
N GLY A 437 9.76 39.33 11.11
CA GLY A 437 8.98 38.85 12.26
C GLY A 437 7.59 38.30 11.93
N LYS A 438 7.15 38.34 10.65
CA LYS A 438 5.86 37.81 10.21
C LYS A 438 6.03 36.50 9.44
N HIS A 439 5.08 35.57 9.60
CA HIS A 439 5.08 34.31 8.88
C HIS A 439 4.21 34.36 7.62
N TYR A 440 4.68 33.69 6.59
CA TYR A 440 4.02 33.63 5.28
C TYR A 440 3.97 32.18 4.79
N LEU A 441 2.80 31.78 4.31
CA LEU A 441 2.66 30.56 3.51
C LEU A 441 3.09 30.87 2.08
N GLU A 442 4.10 30.17 1.59
CA GLU A 442 4.50 30.14 0.19
C GLU A 442 4.00 28.85 -0.43
N GLN A 443 3.11 28.94 -1.43
CA GLN A 443 2.66 27.86 -2.27
C GLN A 443 3.20 28.06 -3.68
N CYS A 444 3.92 27.10 -4.21
CA CYS A 444 4.54 27.19 -5.53
C CYS A 444 4.17 25.97 -6.38
N ALA A 445 3.46 26.19 -7.49
CA ALA A 445 3.21 25.18 -8.50
C ALA A 445 4.18 25.40 -9.67
N THR A 446 5.00 24.42 -9.97
CA THR A 446 5.98 24.44 -11.07
C THR A 446 5.61 23.42 -12.11
N PHE A 447 5.62 23.80 -13.38
CA PHE A 447 5.35 22.94 -14.52
C PHE A 447 6.44 23.04 -15.57
N ARG A 448 7.08 21.91 -15.89
CA ARG A 448 8.06 21.78 -16.97
C ARG A 448 7.38 21.16 -18.19
N PRO A 449 7.04 21.93 -19.24
CA PRO A 449 6.32 21.46 -20.39
C PRO A 449 7.19 20.53 -21.25
N LYS A 450 6.58 19.47 -21.80
CA LYS A 450 7.20 18.61 -22.81
C LYS A 450 6.71 19.02 -24.19
N GLY A 451 7.54 19.82 -24.87
CA GLY A 451 7.25 20.32 -26.21
C GLY A 451 6.09 21.33 -26.27
N LEU A 452 5.55 21.50 -27.50
CA LEU A 452 4.49 22.49 -27.78
C LEU A 452 3.17 22.16 -27.09
N LEU A 453 2.81 20.88 -27.03
CA LEU A 453 1.57 20.42 -26.37
C LEU A 453 1.58 20.74 -24.87
N GLY A 454 2.73 20.61 -24.21
CA GLY A 454 2.89 21.00 -22.81
C GLY A 454 2.69 22.49 -22.58
N ARG A 455 3.20 23.33 -23.49
CA ARG A 455 3.01 24.79 -23.42
C ARG A 455 1.54 25.17 -23.63
N LEU A 456 0.88 24.59 -24.64
CA LEU A 456 -0.53 24.82 -24.91
C LEU A 456 -1.40 24.41 -23.71
N TYR A 457 -1.14 23.22 -23.14
CA TYR A 457 -1.79 22.74 -21.93
C TYR A 457 -1.74 23.76 -20.78
N TRP A 458 -0.55 24.35 -20.52
CA TRP A 458 -0.40 25.35 -19.47
C TRP A 458 -1.25 26.58 -19.71
N TYR A 459 -1.20 27.17 -20.92
CA TYR A 459 -1.95 28.38 -21.23
C TYR A 459 -3.47 28.17 -21.19
N VAL A 460 -3.96 27.02 -21.66
CA VAL A 460 -5.39 26.69 -21.60
C VAL A 460 -5.88 26.54 -20.16
N LEU A 461 -5.06 25.95 -19.29
CA LEU A 461 -5.43 25.73 -17.89
C LEU A 461 -5.07 26.88 -16.95
N TRP A 462 -4.36 27.89 -17.41
CA TRP A 462 -3.94 29.03 -16.58
C TRP A 462 -5.09 29.69 -15.78
N PRO A 463 -6.27 29.99 -16.35
CA PRO A 463 -7.37 30.59 -15.60
C PRO A 463 -7.87 29.68 -14.47
N VAL A 464 -7.94 28.37 -14.71
CA VAL A 464 -8.35 27.37 -13.74
C VAL A 464 -7.30 27.26 -12.63
N HIS A 465 -6.02 27.21 -12.98
CA HIS A 465 -4.90 27.19 -12.03
C HIS A 465 -4.94 28.41 -11.13
N TYR A 466 -5.12 29.61 -11.71
CA TYR A 466 -5.22 30.85 -10.94
C TYR A 466 -6.32 30.76 -9.87
N PHE A 467 -7.52 30.33 -10.26
CA PHE A 467 -8.66 30.20 -9.37
C PHE A 467 -8.42 29.16 -8.25
N VAL A 468 -7.99 27.95 -8.64
CA VAL A 468 -7.81 26.82 -7.71
C VAL A 468 -6.67 27.09 -6.73
N PHE A 469 -5.48 27.47 -7.22
CA PHE A 469 -4.30 27.63 -6.36
C PHE A 469 -4.38 28.86 -5.46
N ASN A 470 -5.03 29.95 -5.93
CA ASN A 470 -5.22 31.12 -5.08
C ASN A 470 -6.22 30.83 -3.93
N GLY A 471 -7.32 30.13 -4.23
CA GLY A 471 -8.29 29.70 -3.20
C GLY A 471 -7.68 28.72 -2.21
N MET A 472 -6.90 27.74 -2.71
CA MET A 472 -6.20 26.77 -1.87
C MET A 472 -5.18 27.44 -0.93
N ALA A 473 -4.32 28.33 -1.46
CA ALA A 473 -3.34 29.05 -0.64
C ALA A 473 -4.01 29.91 0.45
N LYS A 474 -5.13 30.57 0.11
CA LYS A 474 -5.91 31.36 1.07
C LYS A 474 -6.46 30.46 2.19
N ASN A 475 -7.10 29.36 1.84
CA ASN A 475 -7.75 28.50 2.82
C ASN A 475 -6.73 27.73 3.69
N VAL A 476 -5.61 27.26 3.14
CA VAL A 476 -4.54 26.63 3.93
C VAL A 476 -3.95 27.60 4.95
N ALA A 477 -3.83 28.90 4.61
CA ALA A 477 -3.26 29.89 5.50
C ALA A 477 -4.23 30.41 6.58
N SER A 478 -5.54 30.18 6.42
CA SER A 478 -6.59 30.81 7.27
C SER A 478 -7.47 29.81 8.05
N TYR A 479 -7.36 28.51 7.79
CA TYR A 479 -8.14 27.49 8.51
C TYR A 479 -7.56 27.19 9.87
#